data_49cc665a494c4b71f7622a1c598041a1
#
_entry.id   49cc665a494c4b71f7622a1c598041a1
#
_cell.length_a   1.000
_cell.length_b   1.000
_cell.length_c   1.000
_cell.angle_alpha   90.00
_cell.angle_beta   90.00
_cell.angle_gamma   90.00
#
_symmetry.space_group_name_H-M   'P 1'
#
loop_
_entity.id
_entity.type
_entity.pdbx_description
1 polymer ?
#
loop_
_entity_poly.entity_id
_entity_poly.type
_entity_poly.pdbx_seq_one_letter_code
_entity_poly.pdbx_strand_id
1 'polypeptide(L)'
;FLPYFCDSVVAVMGDNVAPENISLNPIEKYYFGDLRGARKYKDGERIPFQYMLFGNAMLKRTILQECGYFDESMKKYGGEDTDLSARIWNTYPRGFVFSKNSDSVHYHRRNLNEFCNSMYTYGKYNLPLLIKKHPHYKKKFATDWIFSLKGRMLFSSPLKHLINLVIKIY
;
A
#
# COMPACT_ATOMS: atom_id res chain seq x y z
N PHE A 1 16.03 1.29 -12.09
CA PHE A 1 15.93 2.34 -11.04
C PHE A 1 16.87 3.53 -11.27
N LEU A 2 18.15 3.30 -11.56
CA LEU A 2 19.17 4.35 -11.59
C LEU A 2 18.85 5.56 -12.48
N PRO A 3 18.28 5.38 -13.70
CA PRO A 3 17.98 6.53 -14.58
C PRO A 3 17.01 7.54 -14.01
N TYR A 4 16.21 7.17 -13.01
CA TYR A 4 15.21 8.05 -12.39
C TYR A 4 15.76 8.89 -11.23
N PHE A 5 16.95 8.55 -10.70
CA PHE A 5 17.54 9.32 -9.62
C PHE A 5 18.11 10.65 -10.10
N CYS A 6 17.62 11.72 -9.52
CA CYS A 6 18.17 13.07 -9.59
C CYS A 6 18.16 13.67 -8.18
N ASP A 7 18.56 14.92 -8.01
CA ASP A 7 18.65 15.56 -6.70
C ASP A 7 17.32 15.56 -5.94
N SER A 8 16.21 15.74 -6.66
CA SER A 8 14.85 15.78 -6.10
C SER A 8 14.18 14.41 -5.96
N VAL A 9 14.83 13.31 -6.38
CA VAL A 9 14.30 11.93 -6.25
C VAL A 9 15.07 11.20 -5.17
N VAL A 10 14.38 10.78 -4.13
CA VAL A 10 14.97 10.08 -2.98
C VAL A 10 14.69 8.58 -2.99
N ALA A 11 13.60 8.16 -3.64
CA ALA A 11 13.26 6.76 -3.81
C ALA A 11 12.55 6.52 -5.14
N VAL A 12 12.78 5.34 -5.72
CA VAL A 12 12.11 4.84 -6.91
C VAL A 12 11.49 3.49 -6.57
N MET A 13 10.19 3.34 -6.84
CA MET A 13 9.47 2.08 -6.68
C MET A 13 9.28 1.44 -8.05
N GLY A 14 9.63 0.16 -8.16
CA GLY A 14 9.31 -0.67 -9.31
C GLY A 14 7.94 -1.33 -9.22
N ASP A 15 7.56 -2.04 -10.26
CA ASP A 15 6.34 -2.82 -10.27
C ASP A 15 6.59 -4.26 -9.76
N ASN A 16 5.57 -4.86 -9.17
CA ASN A 16 5.52 -6.27 -8.83
C ASN A 16 4.53 -6.96 -9.77
N VAL A 17 5.04 -7.71 -10.73
CA VAL A 17 4.23 -8.38 -11.76
C VAL A 17 3.92 -9.82 -11.37
N ALA A 18 2.82 -10.34 -11.91
CA ALA A 18 2.49 -11.75 -11.76
C ALA A 18 3.48 -12.63 -12.53
N PRO A 19 3.77 -13.85 -12.04
CA PRO A 19 4.51 -14.82 -12.82
C PRO A 19 3.78 -15.15 -14.13
N GLU A 20 4.55 -15.37 -15.19
CA GLU A 20 4.01 -15.87 -16.46
C GLU A 20 3.48 -17.30 -16.30
N ASN A 21 2.54 -17.67 -17.15
CA ASN A 21 2.01 -19.04 -17.29
C ASN A 21 1.29 -19.59 -16.04
N ILE A 22 0.81 -18.73 -15.15
CA ILE A 22 -0.06 -19.13 -14.04
C ILE A 22 -1.47 -18.56 -14.20
N SER A 23 -2.46 -19.37 -13.84
CA SER A 23 -3.85 -18.87 -13.70
C SER A 23 -4.00 -18.07 -12.43
N LEU A 24 -4.39 -16.81 -12.56
CA LEU A 24 -4.65 -15.92 -11.44
C LEU A 24 -6.11 -16.07 -10.98
N ASN A 25 -6.31 -16.23 -9.67
CA ASN A 25 -7.63 -16.15 -9.07
C ASN A 25 -8.15 -14.68 -9.02
N PRO A 26 -9.43 -14.42 -8.70
CA PRO A 26 -9.99 -13.07 -8.69
C PRO A 26 -9.25 -12.08 -7.79
N ILE A 27 -8.74 -12.51 -6.63
CA ILE A 27 -7.97 -11.65 -5.73
C ILE A 27 -6.60 -11.32 -6.30
N GLU A 28 -5.94 -12.28 -6.93
CA GLU A 28 -4.66 -12.06 -7.59
C GLU A 28 -4.82 -11.13 -8.81
N LYS A 29 -5.88 -11.30 -9.61
CA LYS A 29 -6.23 -10.36 -10.69
C LYS A 29 -6.45 -8.94 -10.18
N TYR A 30 -7.15 -8.78 -9.07
CA TYR A 30 -7.28 -7.49 -8.40
C TYR A 30 -5.93 -6.96 -7.90
N TYR A 31 -5.11 -7.83 -7.31
CA TYR A 31 -3.80 -7.46 -6.75
C TYR A 31 -2.83 -6.98 -7.81
N PHE A 32 -2.78 -7.64 -8.96
CA PHE A 32 -1.90 -7.30 -10.09
C PHE A 32 -2.55 -6.36 -11.12
N GLY A 33 -3.78 -5.88 -10.87
CA GLY A 33 -4.50 -5.03 -11.81
C GLY A 33 -3.87 -3.64 -12.01
N ASP A 34 -3.93 -3.13 -13.23
CA ASP A 34 -3.26 -1.89 -13.67
C ASP A 34 -3.74 -0.62 -12.93
N LEU A 35 -4.96 -0.64 -12.41
CA LEU A 35 -5.51 0.51 -11.69
C LEU A 35 -5.18 0.53 -10.20
N ARG A 36 -4.48 -0.50 -9.69
CA ARG A 36 -4.18 -0.63 -8.28
C ARG A 36 -2.86 0.02 -7.90
N GLY A 37 -2.88 0.78 -6.79
CA GLY A 37 -1.66 1.35 -6.22
C GLY A 37 -0.95 2.33 -7.16
N ALA A 38 0.34 2.15 -7.32
CA ALA A 38 1.17 2.99 -8.18
C ALA A 38 1.04 2.66 -9.68
N ARG A 39 0.49 1.50 -10.06
CA ARG A 39 0.36 1.08 -11.46
C ARG A 39 -0.49 2.02 -12.33
N LYS A 40 -1.38 2.81 -11.73
CA LYS A 40 -2.16 3.85 -12.42
C LYS A 40 -1.33 5.04 -12.87
N TYR A 41 -0.09 5.17 -12.41
CA TYR A 41 0.85 6.21 -12.82
C TYR A 41 1.68 5.73 -14.01
N LYS A 42 2.16 6.70 -14.80
CA LYS A 42 3.05 6.44 -15.92
C LYS A 42 4.47 6.16 -15.42
N ASP A 43 5.25 5.50 -16.27
CA ASP A 43 6.68 5.32 -16.03
C ASP A 43 7.38 6.67 -15.82
N GLY A 44 8.22 6.77 -14.79
CA GLY A 44 8.91 8.00 -14.40
C GLY A 44 8.03 9.05 -13.68
N GLU A 45 6.75 8.79 -13.46
CA GLU A 45 5.85 9.73 -12.81
C GLU A 45 6.05 9.77 -11.29
N ARG A 46 5.88 10.96 -10.71
CA ARG A 46 5.90 11.15 -9.26
C ARG A 46 4.67 10.54 -8.61
N ILE A 47 4.89 9.76 -7.55
CA ILE A 47 3.80 9.12 -6.81
C ILE A 47 3.69 9.65 -5.39
N PRO A 48 2.46 9.78 -4.85
CA PRO A 48 2.24 10.11 -3.45
C PRO A 48 2.70 8.98 -2.52
N PHE A 49 3.10 9.33 -1.30
CA PHE A 49 3.68 8.39 -0.33
C PHE A 49 2.82 7.16 -0.01
N GLN A 50 1.49 7.29 -0.04
CA GLN A 50 0.59 6.16 0.25
C GLN A 50 0.65 5.02 -0.79
N TYR A 51 1.30 5.24 -1.91
CA TYR A 51 1.52 4.23 -2.95
C TYR A 51 2.95 3.69 -2.96
N MET A 52 3.86 4.29 -2.19
CA MET A 52 5.23 3.82 -2.08
C MET A 52 5.28 2.54 -1.25
N LEU A 53 5.75 1.45 -1.86
CA LEU A 53 5.98 0.16 -1.23
C LEU A 53 7.44 -0.23 -1.43
N PHE A 54 8.06 -0.78 -0.40
CA PHE A 54 9.49 -1.08 -0.42
C PHE A 54 9.83 -2.53 -0.82
N GLY A 55 8.83 -3.33 -1.20
CA GLY A 55 9.05 -4.70 -1.67
C GLY A 55 9.82 -4.82 -2.99
N ASN A 56 9.74 -3.80 -3.86
CA ASN A 56 10.57 -3.62 -5.05
C ASN A 56 10.89 -2.14 -5.19
N ALA A 57 11.94 -1.68 -4.51
CA ALA A 57 12.27 -0.26 -4.47
C ALA A 57 13.76 -0.03 -4.28
N MET A 58 14.24 1.10 -4.79
CA MET A 58 15.57 1.64 -4.51
C MET A 58 15.43 2.97 -3.79
N LEU A 59 16.18 3.15 -2.71
CA LEU A 59 16.17 4.32 -1.83
C LEU A 59 17.60 4.79 -1.56
N LYS A 60 17.83 6.09 -1.55
CA LYS A 60 19.13 6.65 -1.13
C LYS A 60 19.37 6.29 0.34
N ARG A 61 20.53 5.68 0.64
CA ARG A 61 20.90 5.25 2.00
C ARG A 61 20.85 6.40 3.02
N THR A 62 21.28 7.58 2.60
CA THR A 62 21.28 8.79 3.43
C THR A 62 19.89 9.15 3.93
N ILE A 63 18.84 8.87 3.14
CA ILE A 63 17.44 9.12 3.52
C ILE A 63 17.01 8.21 4.68
N LEU A 64 17.43 6.94 4.69
CA LEU A 64 17.16 6.05 5.83
C LEU A 64 17.90 6.50 7.10
N GLN A 65 19.11 7.02 6.95
CA GLN A 65 19.88 7.54 8.08
C GLN A 65 19.22 8.79 8.67
N GLU A 66 18.64 9.64 7.83
CA GLU A 66 17.99 10.89 8.23
C GLU A 66 16.57 10.69 8.74
N CYS A 67 15.73 9.95 7.99
CA CYS A 67 14.32 9.76 8.30
C CYS A 67 14.05 8.56 9.23
N GLY A 68 15.08 7.76 9.53
CA GLY A 68 14.99 6.51 10.30
C GLY A 68 14.57 5.31 9.43
N TYR A 69 14.75 4.14 10.01
CA TYR A 69 14.42 2.84 9.39
C TYR A 69 12.94 2.48 9.62
N PHE A 70 12.56 1.24 9.26
CA PHE A 70 11.24 0.71 9.56
C PHE A 70 10.96 0.73 11.08
N ASP A 71 9.73 1.05 11.45
CA ASP A 71 9.31 1.05 12.84
C ASP A 71 9.03 -0.38 13.32
N GLU A 72 9.93 -0.91 14.15
CA GLU A 72 9.86 -2.26 14.71
C GLU A 72 8.65 -2.48 15.65
N SER A 73 7.95 -1.43 16.07
CA SER A 73 6.69 -1.55 16.80
C SER A 73 5.54 -2.06 15.94
N MET A 74 5.64 -1.93 14.62
CA MET A 74 4.67 -2.42 13.65
C MET A 74 4.86 -3.92 13.34
N LYS A 75 4.68 -4.76 14.36
CA LYS A 75 4.95 -6.22 14.30
C LYS A 75 3.91 -7.03 13.53
N LYS A 76 2.79 -6.44 13.14
CA LYS A 76 1.71 -7.10 12.43
C LYS A 76 1.71 -6.70 10.96
N TYR A 77 0.90 -7.38 10.15
CA TYR A 77 0.83 -7.16 8.71
C TYR A 77 0.45 -5.72 8.35
N GLY A 78 1.25 -5.10 7.50
CA GLY A 78 0.96 -3.87 6.75
C GLY A 78 1.12 -2.57 7.53
N GLY A 79 1.39 -1.50 6.81
CA GLY A 79 1.51 -0.15 7.35
C GLY A 79 2.93 0.32 7.61
N GLU A 80 3.90 -0.59 7.71
CA GLU A 80 5.31 -0.27 7.89
C GLU A 80 5.89 0.53 6.71
N ASP A 81 5.56 0.13 5.48
CA ASP A 81 5.89 0.87 4.27
C ASP A 81 5.28 2.28 4.29
N THR A 82 4.02 2.37 4.70
CA THR A 82 3.29 3.64 4.75
C THR A 82 3.85 4.56 5.83
N ASP A 83 4.26 4.04 6.99
CA ASP A 83 4.91 4.83 8.03
C ASP A 83 6.24 5.42 7.55
N LEU A 84 7.11 4.57 7.00
CA LEU A 84 8.41 5.00 6.50
C LEU A 84 8.24 6.02 5.35
N SER A 85 7.38 5.74 4.39
CA SER A 85 7.14 6.64 3.27
C SER A 85 6.52 7.97 3.70
N ALA A 86 5.65 7.99 4.73
CA ALA A 86 5.10 9.23 5.29
C ALA A 86 6.18 10.08 5.97
N ARG A 87 7.09 9.46 6.72
CA ARG A 87 8.24 10.17 7.34
C ARG A 87 9.17 10.76 6.28
N ILE A 88 9.50 10.00 5.25
CA ILE A 88 10.32 10.50 4.14
C ILE A 88 9.59 11.63 3.40
N TRP A 89 8.29 11.51 3.16
CA TRP A 89 7.48 12.52 2.48
C TRP A 89 7.42 13.85 3.24
N ASN A 90 7.47 13.83 4.56
CA ASN A 90 7.50 15.05 5.37
C ASN A 90 8.77 15.88 5.11
N THR A 91 9.89 15.22 4.87
CA THR A 91 11.18 15.88 4.61
C THR A 91 11.39 16.13 3.11
N TYR A 92 10.95 15.18 2.28
CA TYR A 92 11.17 15.16 0.83
C TYR A 92 9.83 15.02 0.09
N PRO A 93 8.95 16.04 0.12
CA PRO A 93 7.67 16.00 -0.58
C PRO A 93 7.90 15.82 -2.09
N ARG A 94 7.13 14.91 -2.68
CA ARG A 94 7.25 14.54 -4.10
C ARG A 94 8.59 13.84 -4.47
N GLY A 95 9.33 13.32 -3.48
CA GLY A 95 10.61 12.62 -3.69
C GLY A 95 10.51 11.21 -4.27
N PHE A 96 9.29 10.66 -4.48
CA PHE A 96 9.04 9.30 -4.95
C PHE A 96 8.68 9.25 -6.42
N VAL A 97 9.24 8.29 -7.14
CA VAL A 97 8.98 8.03 -8.56
C VAL A 97 8.55 6.56 -8.74
N PHE A 98 7.63 6.31 -9.65
CA PHE A 98 7.26 4.98 -10.09
C PHE A 98 8.03 4.63 -11.36
N SER A 99 8.65 3.46 -11.37
CA SER A 99 9.29 2.88 -12.55
C SER A 99 8.56 1.61 -12.99
N LYS A 100 7.77 1.73 -14.05
CA LYS A 100 7.06 0.60 -14.63
C LYS A 100 8.01 -0.42 -15.26
N ASN A 101 9.18 0.05 -15.72
CA ASN A 101 10.18 -0.77 -16.40
C ASN A 101 11.18 -1.44 -15.43
N SER A 102 11.04 -1.21 -14.12
CA SER A 102 11.85 -1.86 -13.08
C SER A 102 10.97 -2.86 -12.32
N ASP A 103 10.47 -3.88 -13.05
CA ASP A 103 9.59 -4.88 -12.49
C ASP A 103 10.34 -6.00 -11.75
N SER A 104 9.62 -6.66 -10.87
CA SER A 104 10.02 -7.93 -10.25
C SER A 104 8.87 -8.92 -10.28
N VAL A 105 9.18 -10.18 -10.56
CA VAL A 105 8.16 -11.25 -10.54
C VAL A 105 7.85 -11.64 -9.11
N HIS A 106 6.59 -11.52 -8.72
CA HIS A 106 6.13 -11.76 -7.36
C HIS A 106 5.38 -13.07 -7.22
N TYR A 107 6.04 -14.10 -6.71
CA TYR A 107 5.50 -15.48 -6.53
C TYR A 107 4.61 -15.63 -5.30
N HIS A 108 3.87 -14.61 -4.93
CA HIS A 108 3.00 -14.67 -3.76
C HIS A 108 1.57 -15.03 -4.15
N ARG A 109 1.19 -16.29 -3.92
CA ARG A 109 -0.19 -16.74 -4.10
C ARG A 109 -1.03 -16.29 -2.90
N ARG A 110 -2.24 -15.81 -3.18
CA ARG A 110 -3.15 -15.32 -2.14
C ARG A 110 -4.60 -15.62 -2.48
N ASN A 111 -5.30 -16.25 -1.56
CA ASN A 111 -6.75 -16.43 -1.66
C ASN A 111 -7.51 -15.30 -0.94
N LEU A 112 -8.84 -15.28 -1.12
CA LEU A 112 -9.71 -14.24 -0.53
C LEU A 112 -9.63 -14.23 1.01
N ASN A 113 -9.62 -15.40 1.66
CA ASN A 113 -9.57 -15.48 3.13
C ASN A 113 -8.26 -14.91 3.67
N GLU A 114 -7.13 -15.25 3.08
CA GLU A 114 -5.81 -14.71 3.45
C GLU A 114 -5.75 -13.20 3.25
N PHE A 115 -6.31 -12.71 2.13
CA PHE A 115 -6.40 -11.27 1.89
C PHE A 115 -7.26 -10.57 2.95
N CYS A 116 -8.46 -11.09 3.26
CA CYS A 116 -9.34 -10.53 4.28
C CYS A 116 -8.69 -10.56 5.68
N ASN A 117 -8.02 -11.65 6.05
CA ASN A 117 -7.30 -11.77 7.32
C ASN A 117 -6.15 -10.76 7.42
N SER A 118 -5.42 -10.53 6.33
CA SER A 118 -4.37 -9.52 6.26
C SER A 118 -4.95 -8.11 6.45
N MET A 119 -6.05 -7.78 5.77
CA MET A 119 -6.72 -6.49 5.92
C MET A 119 -7.32 -6.28 7.32
N TYR A 120 -7.90 -7.32 7.90
CA TYR A 120 -8.39 -7.29 9.28
C TYR A 120 -7.25 -7.02 10.27
N THR A 121 -6.12 -7.72 10.09
CA THR A 121 -4.94 -7.56 10.95
C THR A 121 -4.37 -6.15 10.83
N TYR A 122 -4.22 -5.64 9.61
CA TYR A 122 -3.81 -4.25 9.37
C TYR A 122 -4.74 -3.24 10.05
N GLY A 123 -6.04 -3.36 9.79
CA GLY A 123 -7.06 -2.45 10.33
C GLY A 123 -7.14 -2.46 11.85
N LYS A 124 -6.93 -3.63 12.47
CA LYS A 124 -7.01 -3.80 13.93
C LYS A 124 -5.77 -3.29 14.67
N TYR A 125 -4.58 -3.49 14.12
CA TYR A 125 -3.32 -3.27 14.84
C TYR A 125 -2.53 -2.08 14.31
N ASN A 126 -2.16 -2.07 13.04
CA ASN A 126 -1.20 -1.09 12.52
C ASN A 126 -1.85 0.20 12.02
N LEU A 127 -3.07 0.16 11.47
CA LEU A 127 -3.78 1.37 11.03
C LEU A 127 -4.02 2.38 12.18
N PRO A 128 -4.45 1.98 13.40
CA PRO A 128 -4.55 2.90 14.53
C PRO A 128 -3.21 3.54 14.91
N LEU A 129 -2.11 2.78 14.83
CA LEU A 129 -0.76 3.33 15.07
C LEU A 129 -0.39 4.36 14.02
N LEU A 130 -0.64 4.08 12.74
CA LEU A 130 -0.41 5.04 11.63
C LEU A 130 -1.19 6.34 11.83
N ILE A 131 -2.47 6.25 12.18
CA ILE A 131 -3.31 7.43 12.42
C ILE A 131 -2.76 8.25 13.60
N LYS A 132 -2.31 7.59 14.66
CA LYS A 132 -1.72 8.25 15.83
C LYS A 132 -0.40 8.94 15.49
N LYS A 133 0.47 8.29 14.69
CA LYS A 133 1.78 8.83 14.28
C LYS A 133 1.65 9.95 13.23
N HIS A 134 0.67 9.83 12.32
CA HIS A 134 0.49 10.73 11.19
C HIS A 134 -0.95 11.29 11.12
N PRO A 135 -1.42 12.04 12.12
CA PRO A 135 -2.82 12.48 12.20
C PRO A 135 -3.22 13.38 11.04
N HIS A 136 -2.29 14.15 10.47
CA HIS A 136 -2.52 15.02 9.31
C HIS A 136 -2.72 14.25 8.00
N TYR A 137 -2.32 12.98 7.92
CA TYR A 137 -2.54 12.10 6.76
C TYR A 137 -3.76 11.18 6.89
N LYS A 138 -4.59 11.36 7.89
CA LYS A 138 -5.77 10.54 8.15
C LYS A 138 -6.64 10.34 6.91
N LYS A 139 -6.88 11.39 6.13
CA LYS A 139 -7.63 11.31 4.85
C LYS A 139 -6.92 10.42 3.80
N LYS A 140 -5.60 10.43 3.78
CA LYS A 140 -4.80 9.60 2.86
C LYS A 140 -4.87 8.10 3.17
N PHE A 141 -5.20 7.75 4.40
CA PHE A 141 -5.42 6.37 4.84
C PHE A 141 -6.86 5.87 4.60
N ALA A 142 -7.69 6.66 3.90
CA ALA A 142 -9.10 6.37 3.61
C ALA A 142 -9.99 6.16 4.86
N THR A 143 -9.52 6.55 6.04
CA THR A 143 -10.24 6.35 7.31
C THR A 143 -11.47 7.23 7.44
N ASP A 144 -11.46 8.42 6.83
CA ASP A 144 -12.62 9.32 6.84
C ASP A 144 -13.85 8.71 6.18
N TRP A 145 -13.64 7.90 5.11
CA TRP A 145 -14.74 7.19 4.48
C TRP A 145 -15.32 6.10 5.39
N ILE A 146 -14.45 5.30 6.04
CA ILE A 146 -14.85 4.21 6.94
C ILE A 146 -15.67 4.77 8.12
N PHE A 147 -15.24 5.89 8.70
CA PHE A 147 -15.92 6.53 9.83
C PHE A 147 -17.03 7.50 9.42
N SER A 148 -17.24 7.71 8.12
CA SER A 148 -18.36 8.51 7.60
C SER A 148 -19.71 7.84 7.89
N LEU A 149 -20.81 8.61 7.79
CA LEU A 149 -22.16 8.05 7.91
C LEU A 149 -22.39 6.90 6.92
N LYS A 150 -21.93 7.05 5.68
CA LYS A 150 -22.03 6.01 4.62
C LYS A 150 -21.25 4.74 5.01
N GLY A 151 -20.02 4.87 5.50
CA GLY A 151 -19.24 3.75 5.97
C GLY A 151 -19.89 3.06 7.16
N ARG A 152 -20.37 3.82 8.16
CA ARG A 152 -21.08 3.27 9.33
C ARG A 152 -22.35 2.52 8.93
N MET A 153 -23.12 3.01 7.96
CA MET A 153 -24.30 2.32 7.43
C MET A 153 -23.90 1.04 6.70
N LEU A 154 -22.88 1.09 5.84
CA LEU A 154 -22.39 -0.09 5.09
C LEU A 154 -21.89 -1.21 6.02
N PHE A 155 -21.24 -0.84 7.12
CA PHE A 155 -20.75 -1.80 8.12
C PHE A 155 -21.71 -2.02 9.29
N SER A 156 -22.96 -1.51 9.21
CA SER A 156 -23.99 -1.78 10.21
C SER A 156 -24.38 -3.27 10.21
N SER A 157 -24.83 -3.77 11.36
CA SER A 157 -25.09 -5.17 11.57
C SER A 157 -25.96 -5.85 10.48
N PRO A 158 -27.12 -5.30 10.06
CA PRO A 158 -27.95 -5.96 9.06
C PRO A 158 -27.28 -6.03 7.68
N LEU A 159 -26.63 -4.95 7.25
CA LEU A 159 -25.97 -4.91 5.94
C LEU A 159 -24.70 -5.77 5.91
N LYS A 160 -23.98 -5.85 7.02
CA LYS A 160 -22.83 -6.76 7.19
C LYS A 160 -23.25 -8.22 7.02
N HIS A 161 -24.39 -8.64 7.56
CA HIS A 161 -24.89 -10.01 7.39
C HIS A 161 -25.27 -10.29 5.92
N LEU A 162 -25.90 -9.34 5.24
CA LEU A 162 -26.22 -9.44 3.81
C LEU A 162 -24.95 -9.56 2.95
N ILE A 163 -23.95 -8.72 3.18
CA ILE A 163 -22.66 -8.77 2.47
C ILE A 163 -21.96 -10.11 2.71
N ASN A 164 -21.95 -10.60 3.95
CA ASN A 164 -21.35 -11.90 4.27
C ASN A 164 -22.09 -13.07 3.60
N LEU A 165 -23.41 -12.96 3.43
CA LEU A 165 -24.20 -13.96 2.71
C LEU A 165 -23.80 -13.99 1.22
N VAL A 166 -23.71 -12.81 0.60
CA VAL A 166 -23.31 -12.69 -0.81
C VAL A 166 -21.87 -13.22 -1.02
N ILE A 167 -20.93 -12.90 -0.14
CA ILE A 167 -19.53 -13.39 -0.24
C ILE A 167 -19.43 -14.91 -0.11
N LYS A 168 -20.37 -15.55 0.63
CA LYS A 168 -20.37 -17.01 0.78
C LYS A 168 -20.94 -17.77 -0.43
N ILE A 169 -21.68 -17.07 -1.30
CA ILE A 169 -22.28 -17.64 -2.52
C ILE A 169 -21.32 -17.62 -3.71
N TYR A 170 -20.30 -16.76 -3.67
CA TYR A 170 -19.24 -16.64 -4.66
C TYR A 170 -17.90 -17.16 -4.15
#